data_7231a1859fe389310f69a98068d8d277
#
_entry.id   7231a1859fe389310f69a98068d8d277
#
_cell.length_a   1.000
_cell.length_b   1.000
_cell.length_c   1.000
_cell.angle_alpha   90.00
_cell.angle_beta   90.00
_cell.angle_gamma   90.00
#
_symmetry.space_group_name_H-M   'P 1'
#
loop_
_entity.id
_entity.type
_entity.pdbx_description
1 polymer ?
#
loop_
_entity_poly.entity_id
_entity_poly.type
_entity_poly.pdbx_seq_one_letter_code
_entity_poly.pdbx_strand_id
1 'polypeptide(L)'
;DKLKFFRLAFGAAGGFGSEVDPAEAKAVIEPLVTGDGRTTLEWMVPSGLMPKRAVKILLNLVLIAKDALVRGGVLHVGSELREGEQEIVIRAVGPKIIMDRSVQDALTGNLAASEIDSRTAAGWMVYGLAQQNGGLIQIAGPSGDQMVIGALVR
;
A
#
# COMPACT_ATOMS: atom_id res chain seq x y z
N ASP A 1 4.79 13.42 8.04
CA ASP A 1 4.72 14.65 7.23
C ASP A 1 4.41 14.28 5.79
N LYS A 2 3.45 14.97 5.21
CA LYS A 2 2.95 14.68 3.87
C LYS A 2 4.03 14.80 2.79
N LEU A 3 4.93 15.77 2.94
CA LEU A 3 6.00 15.94 1.96
C LEU A 3 6.94 14.74 1.96
N LYS A 4 7.30 14.24 3.13
CA LYS A 4 8.13 13.04 3.24
C LYS A 4 7.42 11.82 2.65
N PHE A 5 6.13 11.70 2.92
CA PHE A 5 5.33 10.64 2.33
C PHE A 5 5.37 10.71 0.80
N PHE A 6 5.13 11.88 0.22
CA PHE A 6 5.17 12.03 -1.23
C PHE A 6 6.52 11.64 -1.82
N ARG A 7 7.60 11.99 -1.15
CA ARG A 7 8.94 11.59 -1.61
C ARG A 7 9.13 10.09 -1.59
N LEU A 8 8.69 9.42 -0.52
CA LEU A 8 8.81 7.97 -0.42
C LEU A 8 7.87 7.23 -1.37
N ALA A 9 6.63 7.72 -1.48
CA ALA A 9 5.59 7.02 -2.24
C ALA A 9 5.66 7.27 -3.73
N PHE A 10 6.06 8.47 -4.15
CA PHE A 10 5.99 8.89 -5.55
C PHE A 10 7.31 9.41 -6.10
N GLY A 11 8.29 9.66 -5.24
CA GLY A 11 9.54 10.29 -5.67
C GLY A 11 10.33 9.43 -6.64
N ALA A 12 10.95 10.09 -7.61
CA ALA A 12 11.95 9.46 -8.43
C ALA A 12 13.19 9.15 -7.57
N ALA A 13 14.14 8.43 -8.11
CA ALA A 13 15.25 7.82 -7.41
C ALA A 13 16.19 8.74 -6.63
N GLY A 14 15.95 10.01 -6.49
CA GLY A 14 16.95 10.94 -5.99
C GLY A 14 16.93 11.28 -4.50
N GLY A 15 15.88 10.96 -3.76
CA GLY A 15 15.73 11.44 -2.38
C GLY A 15 16.08 10.45 -1.29
N PHE A 16 16.10 9.16 -1.62
CA PHE A 16 16.42 8.07 -0.72
C PHE A 16 17.27 7.07 -1.48
N GLY A 17 18.10 6.32 -0.79
CA GLY A 17 18.88 5.26 -1.41
C GLY A 17 18.02 4.20 -2.08
N SER A 18 18.66 3.22 -2.70
CA SER A 18 17.94 2.11 -3.35
C SER A 18 17.20 1.22 -2.36
N GLU A 19 17.55 1.31 -1.08
CA GLU A 19 16.92 0.58 0.00
C GLU A 19 16.50 1.53 1.11
N VAL A 20 15.41 1.21 1.79
CA VAL A 20 14.80 2.06 2.81
C VAL A 20 14.55 1.24 4.07
N ASP A 21 14.80 1.85 5.22
CA ASP A 21 14.46 1.25 6.51
C ASP A 21 12.94 1.32 6.69
N PRO A 22 12.27 0.20 6.93
CA PRO A 22 10.82 0.21 7.17
C PRO A 22 10.37 1.11 8.31
N ALA A 23 11.24 1.37 9.30
CA ALA A 23 10.93 2.29 10.38
C ALA A 23 10.71 3.72 9.87
N GLU A 24 11.44 4.14 8.83
CA GLU A 24 11.20 5.43 8.18
C GLU A 24 9.83 5.47 7.51
N ALA A 25 9.48 4.38 6.82
CA ALA A 25 8.17 4.26 6.19
C ALA A 25 7.06 4.34 7.24
N LYS A 26 7.21 3.63 8.35
CA LYS A 26 6.24 3.68 9.45
C LYS A 26 6.09 5.09 10.00
N ALA A 27 7.20 5.79 10.25
CA ALA A 27 7.18 7.14 10.81
C ALA A 27 6.42 8.12 9.91
N VAL A 28 6.45 7.90 8.61
CA VAL A 28 5.78 8.75 7.64
C VAL A 28 4.30 8.39 7.52
N ILE A 29 3.96 7.11 7.52
CA ILE A 29 2.59 6.66 7.24
C ILE A 29 1.69 6.68 8.48
N GLU A 30 2.24 6.45 9.67
CA GLU A 30 1.44 6.33 10.88
C GLU A 30 0.57 7.55 11.16
N PRO A 31 1.10 8.81 11.11
CA PRO A 31 0.25 9.97 11.33
C PRO A 31 -0.86 10.11 10.29
N LEU A 32 -0.59 9.69 9.04
CA LEU A 32 -1.59 9.77 7.98
C LEU A 32 -2.73 8.76 8.18
N VAL A 33 -2.41 7.60 8.77
CA VAL A 33 -3.40 6.58 9.06
C VAL A 33 -4.20 6.92 10.31
N THR A 34 -3.53 7.31 11.38
CA THR A 34 -4.15 7.49 12.69
C THR A 34 -4.69 8.90 12.93
N GLY A 35 -4.40 9.83 12.03
CA GLY A 35 -4.73 11.25 12.22
C GLY A 35 -6.23 11.54 12.28
N ASP A 36 -7.09 10.65 11.78
CA ASP A 36 -8.53 10.83 11.86
C ASP A 36 -9.11 10.44 13.22
N GLY A 37 -8.31 9.85 14.10
CA GLY A 37 -8.74 9.39 15.42
C GLY A 37 -9.62 8.15 15.41
N ARG A 38 -9.86 7.54 14.24
CA ARG A 38 -10.75 6.38 14.09
C ARG A 38 -10.06 5.14 13.55
N THR A 39 -8.84 5.30 13.05
CA THR A 39 -8.09 4.20 12.44
C THR A 39 -6.81 3.98 13.22
N THR A 40 -6.52 2.72 13.53
CA THR A 40 -5.26 2.34 14.18
C THR A 40 -4.40 1.53 13.23
N LEU A 41 -3.10 1.54 13.49
CA LEU A 41 -2.11 0.86 12.67
C LEU A 41 -1.40 -0.21 13.50
N GLU A 42 -1.48 -1.44 13.04
CA GLU A 42 -0.71 -2.56 13.59
C GLU A 42 0.41 -2.89 12.61
N TRP A 43 1.62 -2.50 12.97
CA TRP A 43 2.78 -2.62 12.09
C TRP A 43 3.60 -3.85 12.45
N MET A 44 3.63 -4.81 11.55
CA MET A 44 4.33 -6.09 11.72
C MET A 44 5.36 -6.29 10.61
N VAL A 45 6.00 -5.22 10.19
CA VAL A 45 7.07 -5.28 9.19
C VAL A 45 8.40 -5.49 9.92
N PRO A 46 9.13 -6.57 9.64
CA PRO A 46 10.39 -6.82 10.32
C PRO A 46 11.42 -5.72 10.06
N SER A 47 12.37 -5.58 10.97
CA SER A 47 13.50 -4.69 10.75
C SER A 47 14.36 -5.24 9.61
N GLY A 48 15.09 -4.34 8.96
CA GLY A 48 15.91 -4.70 7.80
C GLY A 48 15.52 -3.87 6.60
N LEU A 49 16.49 -3.59 5.75
CA LEU A 49 16.25 -2.71 4.60
C LEU A 49 15.34 -3.37 3.57
N MET A 50 14.45 -2.58 2.99
CA MET A 50 13.55 -3.01 1.92
C MET A 50 13.90 -2.24 0.64
N PRO A 51 13.76 -2.89 -0.53
CA PRO A 51 13.91 -2.15 -1.79
C PRO A 51 12.95 -0.97 -1.84
N LYS A 52 13.41 0.14 -2.38
CA LYS A 52 12.59 1.35 -2.50
C LYS A 52 11.28 1.08 -3.22
N ARG A 53 11.30 0.24 -4.25
CA ARG A 53 10.10 -0.15 -4.99
C ARG A 53 9.07 -0.81 -4.08
N ALA A 54 9.52 -1.71 -3.20
CA ALA A 54 8.63 -2.37 -2.25
C ALA A 54 8.02 -1.39 -1.26
N VAL A 55 8.82 -0.45 -0.78
CA VAL A 55 8.34 0.60 0.14
C VAL A 55 7.29 1.48 -0.53
N LYS A 56 7.50 1.86 -1.79
CA LYS A 56 6.51 2.63 -2.55
C LYS A 56 5.18 1.88 -2.66
N ILE A 57 5.25 0.60 -2.99
CA ILE A 57 4.06 -0.24 -3.07
C ILE A 57 3.37 -0.31 -1.72
N LEU A 58 4.11 -0.60 -0.67
CA LEU A 58 3.57 -0.71 0.68
C LEU A 58 2.85 0.56 1.12
N LEU A 59 3.49 1.71 0.98
CA LEU A 59 2.90 2.98 1.42
C LEU A 59 1.61 3.30 0.67
N ASN A 60 1.59 3.09 -0.63
CA ASN A 60 0.39 3.36 -1.43
C ASN A 60 -0.73 2.38 -1.10
N LEU A 61 -0.42 1.10 -0.88
CA LEU A 61 -1.43 0.13 -0.50
C LEU A 61 -2.02 0.43 0.87
N VAL A 62 -1.21 0.90 1.81
CA VAL A 62 -1.70 1.30 3.13
C VAL A 62 -2.71 2.43 3.01
N LEU A 63 -2.41 3.46 2.21
CA LEU A 63 -3.35 4.57 2.02
C LEU A 63 -4.62 4.14 1.32
N ILE A 64 -4.52 3.30 0.30
CA ILE A 64 -5.69 2.77 -0.40
C ILE A 64 -6.57 1.99 0.57
N ALA A 65 -5.97 1.15 1.41
CA ALA A 65 -6.70 0.38 2.39
C ALA A 65 -7.34 1.26 3.47
N LYS A 66 -6.62 2.30 3.91
CA LYS A 66 -7.17 3.25 4.87
C LYS A 66 -8.40 3.95 4.30
N ASP A 67 -8.34 4.38 3.05
CA ASP A 67 -9.46 5.06 2.41
C ASP A 67 -10.69 4.14 2.30
N ALA A 68 -10.47 2.83 2.18
CA ALA A 68 -11.55 1.85 2.15
C ALA A 68 -12.25 1.71 3.50
N LEU A 69 -11.56 2.00 4.60
CA LEU A 69 -12.13 1.97 5.96
C LEU A 69 -12.91 3.25 6.22
N VAL A 70 -14.07 3.38 5.61
CA VAL A 70 -14.86 4.64 5.60
C VAL A 70 -15.35 5.05 6.97
N ARG A 71 -15.39 4.13 7.94
CA ARG A 71 -15.76 4.40 9.33
C ARG A 71 -14.63 4.09 10.30
N GLY A 72 -13.40 4.02 9.79
CA GLY A 72 -12.26 3.68 10.61
C GLY A 72 -12.12 2.17 10.83
N GLY A 73 -11.21 1.79 11.69
CA GLY A 73 -10.92 0.40 11.99
C GLY A 73 -9.45 0.18 12.27
N VAL A 74 -8.96 -0.99 11.91
CA VAL A 74 -7.58 -1.39 12.14
C VAL A 74 -6.94 -1.79 10.81
N LEU A 75 -5.74 -1.27 10.57
CA LEU A 75 -4.90 -1.71 9.47
C LEU A 75 -3.75 -2.54 10.01
N HIS A 76 -3.69 -3.79 9.59
CA HIS A 76 -2.57 -4.68 9.89
C HIS A 76 -1.64 -4.68 8.67
N VAL A 77 -0.38 -4.31 8.88
CA VAL A 77 0.60 -4.23 7.80
C VAL A 77 1.74 -5.17 8.12
N GLY A 78 1.96 -6.13 7.26
CA GLY A 78 3.03 -7.10 7.42
C GLY A 78 3.86 -7.24 6.15
N SER A 79 5.07 -7.72 6.29
CA SER A 79 5.96 -7.99 5.17
C SER A 79 6.92 -9.10 5.53
N GLU A 80 7.31 -9.87 4.53
CA GLU A 80 8.26 -10.95 4.70
C GLU A 80 9.11 -11.08 3.45
N LEU A 81 10.42 -11.23 3.64
CA LEU A 81 11.34 -11.47 2.54
C LEU A 81 11.60 -12.96 2.43
N ARG A 82 11.31 -13.54 1.27
CA ARG A 82 11.54 -14.97 0.98
C ARG A 82 12.21 -15.11 -0.37
N GLU A 83 13.37 -15.72 -0.40
CA GLU A 83 14.04 -16.10 -1.64
C GLU A 83 14.13 -14.96 -2.66
N GLY A 84 14.43 -13.75 -2.20
CA GLY A 84 14.54 -12.59 -3.06
C GLY A 84 13.22 -11.92 -3.41
N GLU A 85 12.11 -12.42 -2.89
CA GLU A 85 10.78 -11.82 -3.11
C GLU A 85 10.29 -11.16 -1.84
N GLN A 86 9.80 -9.94 -1.96
CA GLN A 86 9.21 -9.23 -0.82
C GLN A 86 7.69 -9.43 -0.87
N GLU A 87 7.15 -10.11 0.13
CA GLU A 87 5.71 -10.27 0.29
C GLU A 87 5.20 -9.17 1.20
N ILE A 88 4.12 -8.50 0.78
CA ILE A 88 3.49 -7.43 1.55
C ILE A 88 2.03 -7.83 1.72
N VAL A 89 1.54 -7.75 2.97
CA VAL A 89 0.13 -8.05 3.28
C VAL A 89 -0.45 -6.90 4.07
N ILE A 90 -1.59 -6.39 3.60
CA ILE A 90 -2.33 -5.35 4.30
C ILE A 90 -3.73 -5.87 4.54
N ARG A 91 -4.10 -5.98 5.81
CA ARG A 91 -5.43 -6.43 6.20
C ARG A 91 -6.17 -5.26 6.86
N ALA A 92 -7.30 -4.91 6.29
CA ALA A 92 -8.17 -3.87 6.80
C ALA A 92 -9.36 -4.52 7.51
N VAL A 93 -9.61 -4.12 8.75
CA VAL A 93 -10.72 -4.62 9.56
C VAL A 93 -11.50 -3.43 10.08
N GLY A 94 -12.80 -3.39 9.82
CA GLY A 94 -13.63 -2.30 10.28
C GLY A 94 -15.11 -2.54 10.00
N PRO A 95 -15.99 -1.72 10.59
CA PRO A 95 -17.43 -1.92 10.48
C PRO A 95 -17.99 -1.72 9.07
N LYS A 96 -17.29 -0.94 8.24
CA LYS A 96 -17.73 -0.71 6.87
C LYS A 96 -16.52 -0.49 5.98
N ILE A 97 -16.36 -1.35 4.98
CA ILE A 97 -15.26 -1.28 4.02
C ILE A 97 -15.84 -1.11 2.64
N ILE A 98 -15.42 -0.06 1.94
CA ILE A 98 -15.83 0.21 0.57
C ILE A 98 -14.59 0.37 -0.30
N MET A 99 -14.42 -0.54 -1.25
CA MET A 99 -13.36 -0.46 -2.24
C MET A 99 -14.00 -0.15 -3.59
N ASP A 100 -13.74 1.04 -4.11
CA ASP A 100 -14.24 1.41 -5.44
C ASP A 100 -13.79 0.41 -6.49
N ARG A 101 -14.68 0.02 -7.37
CA ARG A 101 -14.36 -0.90 -8.45
C ARG A 101 -13.22 -0.39 -9.32
N SER A 102 -13.21 0.93 -9.61
CA SER A 102 -12.16 1.52 -10.42
C SER A 102 -10.77 1.42 -9.77
N VAL A 103 -10.70 1.57 -8.44
CA VAL A 103 -9.45 1.41 -7.70
C VAL A 103 -9.00 -0.05 -7.73
N GLN A 104 -9.94 -0.97 -7.55
CA GLN A 104 -9.65 -2.40 -7.63
C GLN A 104 -9.14 -2.77 -9.03
N ASP A 105 -9.79 -2.26 -10.06
CA ASP A 105 -9.38 -2.50 -11.45
C ASP A 105 -8.00 -1.92 -11.73
N ALA A 106 -7.68 -0.75 -11.17
CA ALA A 106 -6.37 -0.14 -11.32
C ALA A 106 -5.29 -1.03 -10.69
N LEU A 107 -5.52 -1.54 -9.49
CA LEU A 107 -4.57 -2.39 -8.77
C LEU A 107 -4.33 -3.73 -9.46
N THR A 108 -5.31 -4.23 -10.18
CA THR A 108 -5.23 -5.56 -10.81
C THR A 108 -4.98 -5.50 -12.32
N GLY A 109 -4.74 -4.30 -12.85
CA GLY A 109 -4.39 -4.14 -14.26
C GLY A 109 -5.56 -4.18 -15.22
N ASN A 110 -6.78 -4.00 -14.73
CA ASN A 110 -8.00 -4.06 -15.53
C ASN A 110 -8.56 -2.67 -15.88
N LEU A 111 -7.81 -1.61 -15.57
CA LEU A 111 -8.22 -0.25 -15.88
C LEU A 111 -7.47 0.24 -17.11
N ALA A 112 -8.19 0.76 -18.11
CA ALA A 112 -7.55 1.34 -19.28
C ALA A 112 -6.84 2.65 -18.92
N ALA A 113 -5.71 2.91 -19.57
CA ALA A 113 -4.93 4.14 -19.31
C ALA A 113 -5.76 5.40 -19.49
N SER A 114 -6.72 5.39 -20.44
CA SER A 114 -7.62 6.51 -20.68
C SER A 114 -8.61 6.76 -19.54
N GLU A 115 -8.76 5.83 -18.63
CA GLU A 115 -9.72 5.93 -17.51
C GLU A 115 -9.05 6.31 -16.19
N ILE A 116 -7.73 6.56 -16.21
CA ILE A 116 -7.00 6.94 -15.00
C ILE A 116 -7.39 8.36 -14.60
N ASP A 117 -7.69 8.53 -13.31
CA ASP A 117 -8.01 9.82 -12.72
C ASP A 117 -7.27 9.97 -11.38
N SER A 118 -7.57 11.04 -10.64
CA SER A 118 -6.90 11.29 -9.36
C SER A 118 -7.18 10.21 -8.32
N ARG A 119 -8.30 9.51 -8.44
CA ARG A 119 -8.66 8.43 -7.49
C ARG A 119 -7.92 7.14 -7.80
N THR A 120 -7.66 6.86 -9.06
CA THR A 120 -7.10 5.58 -9.50
C THR A 120 -5.60 5.63 -9.79
N ALA A 121 -5.01 6.83 -9.82
CA ALA A 121 -3.62 7.01 -10.21
C ALA A 121 -2.65 6.22 -9.33
N ALA A 122 -2.84 6.25 -8.01
CA ALA A 122 -1.97 5.53 -7.09
C ALA A 122 -2.03 4.01 -7.31
N GLY A 123 -3.24 3.47 -7.48
CA GLY A 123 -3.43 2.05 -7.75
C GLY A 123 -2.81 1.63 -9.08
N TRP A 124 -2.95 2.46 -10.10
CA TRP A 124 -2.36 2.20 -11.41
C TRP A 124 -0.83 2.20 -11.34
N MET A 125 -0.26 3.16 -10.61
CA MET A 125 1.18 3.21 -10.39
C MET A 125 1.69 1.97 -9.65
N VAL A 126 0.97 1.56 -8.61
CA VAL A 126 1.32 0.37 -7.82
C VAL A 126 1.31 -0.88 -8.69
N TYR A 127 0.29 -1.02 -9.54
CA TYR A 127 0.23 -2.13 -10.47
C TYR A 127 1.47 -2.16 -11.37
N GLY A 128 1.82 -1.01 -11.94
CA GLY A 128 3.01 -0.89 -12.79
C GLY A 128 4.29 -1.27 -12.07
N LEU A 129 4.46 -0.81 -10.84
CA LEU A 129 5.63 -1.15 -10.03
C LEU A 129 5.69 -2.65 -9.72
N ALA A 130 4.55 -3.25 -9.41
CA ALA A 130 4.49 -4.69 -9.12
C ALA A 130 4.78 -5.54 -10.35
N GLN A 131 4.34 -5.08 -11.53
CA GLN A 131 4.59 -5.79 -12.78
C GLN A 131 6.06 -5.83 -13.17
N GLN A 132 6.85 -4.88 -12.72
CA GLN A 132 8.29 -4.93 -12.93
C GLN A 132 8.85 -6.20 -12.30
N ASN A 133 9.63 -6.94 -13.06
CA ASN A 133 10.22 -8.20 -12.63
C ASN A 133 9.19 -9.30 -12.28
N GLY A 134 7.95 -9.17 -12.76
CA GLY A 134 6.96 -10.23 -12.64
C GLY A 134 6.25 -10.38 -11.31
N GLY A 135 6.18 -9.31 -10.53
CA GLY A 135 5.38 -9.31 -9.29
C GLY A 135 3.88 -9.27 -9.57
N LEU A 136 3.08 -9.29 -8.52
CA LEU A 136 1.63 -9.27 -8.67
C LEU A 136 0.96 -8.67 -7.44
N ILE A 137 -0.31 -8.26 -7.62
CA ILE A 137 -1.17 -7.77 -6.55
C ILE A 137 -2.47 -8.58 -6.56
N GLN A 138 -2.90 -8.99 -5.38
CA GLN A 138 -4.15 -9.72 -5.19
C GLN A 138 -4.99 -9.04 -4.12
N ILE A 139 -6.30 -9.03 -4.33
CA ILE A 139 -7.26 -8.43 -3.39
C ILE A 139 -8.31 -9.48 -3.04
N ALA A 140 -8.51 -9.69 -1.74
CA ALA A 140 -9.56 -10.56 -1.24
C ALA A 140 -10.57 -9.71 -0.46
N GLY A 141 -11.82 -9.72 -0.90
CA GLY A 141 -12.88 -8.90 -0.32
C GLY A 141 -13.00 -7.54 -0.99
N PRO A 142 -13.73 -6.58 -0.39
CA PRO A 142 -14.28 -6.64 0.97
C PRO A 142 -15.29 -7.76 1.18
N SER A 143 -15.21 -8.40 2.34
CA SER A 143 -16.13 -9.46 2.73
C SER A 143 -16.35 -9.37 4.24
N GLY A 144 -17.61 -9.17 4.65
CA GLY A 144 -17.90 -8.90 6.05
C GLY A 144 -17.20 -7.64 6.52
N ASP A 145 -16.42 -7.75 7.58
CA ASP A 145 -15.72 -6.65 8.20
C ASP A 145 -14.22 -6.61 7.84
N GLN A 146 -13.80 -7.31 6.80
CA GLN A 146 -12.37 -7.30 6.44
C GLN A 146 -12.12 -7.34 4.93
N MET A 147 -10.92 -6.89 4.58
CA MET A 147 -10.36 -6.92 3.24
C MET A 147 -8.86 -7.17 3.36
N VAL A 148 -8.32 -7.95 2.44
CA VAL A 148 -6.88 -8.22 2.41
C VAL A 148 -6.33 -7.84 1.05
N ILE A 149 -5.23 -7.08 1.05
CA ILE A 149 -4.47 -6.78 -0.16
C ILE A 149 -3.09 -7.40 0.00
N GLY A 150 -2.72 -8.25 -0.94
CA GLY A 150 -1.41 -8.87 -0.96
C GLY A 150 -0.62 -8.40 -2.17
N ALA A 151 0.68 -8.19 -1.99
CA ALA A 151 1.58 -7.85 -3.08
C ALA A 151 2.82 -8.74 -3.00
N LEU A 152 3.25 -9.22 -4.16
CA LEU A 152 4.52 -9.93 -4.30
C LEU A 152 5.42 -9.06 -5.16
N VAL A 153 6.54 -8.63 -4.58
CA VAL A 153 7.48 -7.70 -5.23
C VAL A 153 8.79 -8.45 -5.49
N ARG A 154 9.19 -8.52 -6.75
CA ARG A 154 10.42 -9.20 -7.18
C ARG A 154 11.51 -8.25 -7.61
#